data_f65b9c36ae8e1f637ceadb5492be9510
#
_entry.id   f65b9c36ae8e1f637ceadb5492be9510
#
_cell.length_a   1.000
_cell.length_b   1.000
_cell.length_c   1.000
_cell.angle_alpha   90.00
_cell.angle_beta   90.00
_cell.angle_gamma   90.00
#
_symmetry.space_group_name_H-M   'P 1'
#
loop_
_entity.id
_entity.type
_entity.pdbx_description
1 polymer ?
#
loop_
_entity_poly.entity_id
_entity_poly.type
_entity_poly.pdbx_seq_one_letter_code
_entity_poly.pdbx_strand_id
1 'polypeptide(L)'
;MGNEERYKKTELPHSLILQDRHRLTVSGVEDVESFDESAVVLQTAGGLLILRGSALHIDKLSIEGGELLVTGRIDSLVYEDNAAGRGGFFSRLFG
;
A
#
# COMPACT_ATOMS: atom_id res chain seq x y z
N MET A 1 21.47 -0.57 21.54
CA MET A 1 21.09 -0.48 21.14
C MET A 1 21.06 -0.55 19.90
N GLY A 2 21.28 -0.18 19.44
CA GLY A 2 21.27 -0.23 18.14
C GLY A 2 20.47 -1.21 17.56
N ASN A 3 19.92 -1.82 18.24
CA ASN A 3 19.25 -2.83 17.70
C ASN A 3 18.10 -2.45 16.98
N GLU A 4 17.64 -1.37 17.14
CA GLU A 4 16.48 -1.07 16.51
C GLU A 4 16.61 -0.93 15.11
N GLU A 5 17.69 -0.57 14.69
CA GLU A 5 17.76 -0.33 13.36
C GLU A 5 17.73 -1.51 12.60
N ARG A 6 18.10 -2.57 13.16
CA ARG A 6 18.21 -3.64 12.35
C ARG A 6 16.95 -4.14 11.85
N TYR A 7 15.87 -3.85 12.42
CA TYR A 7 14.75 -4.45 11.84
C TYR A 7 13.92 -3.53 11.08
N LYS A 8 14.46 -2.46 10.65
CA LYS A 8 13.71 -1.68 9.84
C LYS A 8 13.69 -2.27 8.53
N LYS A 9 12.60 -2.77 8.07
CA LYS A 9 12.49 -3.28 6.79
C LYS A 9 12.48 -2.19 5.81
N THR A 10 11.94 -1.07 6.12
CA THR A 10 11.89 -0.02 5.16
C THR A 10 12.44 1.19 5.83
N GLU A 11 13.29 1.93 5.16
CA GLU A 11 13.86 3.06 5.72
C GLU A 11 13.11 4.30 5.43
N LEU A 12 12.14 4.28 4.57
CA LEU A 12 11.40 5.47 4.21
C LEU A 12 10.16 5.62 5.05
N PRO A 13 9.83 6.83 5.44
CA PRO A 13 8.56 7.02 6.12
C PRO A 13 7.44 6.75 5.13
N HIS A 14 6.29 6.45 5.65
CA HIS A 14 5.16 6.20 4.80
C HIS A 14 4.63 7.51 4.24
N SER A 15 4.49 7.60 2.95
CA SER A 15 3.89 8.77 2.33
C SER A 15 3.25 8.37 1.02
N LEU A 16 2.35 9.22 0.54
CA LEU A 16 1.67 9.01 -0.72
C LEU A 16 1.78 10.27 -1.55
N ILE A 17 1.98 10.11 -2.84
CA ILE A 17 1.92 11.23 -3.77
C ILE A 17 1.04 10.79 -4.91
N LEU A 18 -0.11 11.43 -5.06
CA LEU A 18 -1.04 11.10 -6.12
C LEU A 18 -1.06 12.24 -7.12
N GLN A 19 -0.78 11.91 -8.37
CA GLN A 19 -0.73 12.91 -9.43
C GLN A 19 -1.79 12.60 -10.47
N ASP A 20 -2.64 13.56 -10.72
CA ASP A 20 -3.67 13.48 -11.75
C ASP A 20 -4.55 12.24 -11.66
N ARG A 21 -4.62 11.63 -10.50
CA ARG A 21 -5.39 10.41 -10.28
C ARG A 21 -4.93 9.26 -11.17
N HIS A 22 -3.74 9.37 -11.74
CA HIS A 22 -3.23 8.33 -12.62
C HIS A 22 -1.89 7.79 -12.20
N ARG A 23 -1.20 8.45 -11.27
CA ARG A 23 0.10 7.98 -10.85
C ARG A 23 0.19 8.13 -9.34
N LEU A 24 0.38 7.05 -8.67
CA LEU A 24 0.48 7.06 -7.22
C LEU A 24 1.83 6.50 -6.81
N THR A 25 2.59 7.28 -6.06
CA THR A 25 3.84 6.83 -5.49
C THR A 25 3.63 6.63 -4.00
N VAL A 26 3.96 5.46 -3.50
CA VAL A 26 3.78 5.13 -2.10
C VAL A 26 5.13 4.76 -1.53
N SER A 27 5.51 5.34 -0.39
CA SER A 27 6.71 4.93 0.29
C SER A 27 6.31 4.33 1.63
N GLY A 28 7.21 3.61 2.26
CA GLY A 28 6.91 2.93 3.50
C GLY A 28 6.06 1.70 3.32
N VAL A 29 6.14 1.07 2.14
CA VAL A 29 5.37 -0.14 1.85
C VAL A 29 6.13 -1.31 2.41
N GLU A 30 5.44 -2.13 3.20
CA GLU A 30 6.05 -3.30 3.81
C GLU A 30 5.70 -4.57 3.08
N ASP A 31 4.55 -4.61 2.44
CA ASP A 31 4.14 -5.80 1.72
C ASP A 31 2.98 -5.48 0.79
N VAL A 32 2.86 -6.25 -0.26
CA VAL A 32 1.72 -6.14 -1.16
C VAL A 32 0.84 -7.34 -0.83
N GLU A 33 -0.32 -7.04 -0.23
CA GLU A 33 -1.21 -8.11 0.20
C GLU A 33 -1.98 -8.71 -0.95
N SER A 34 -2.44 -7.90 -1.84
CA SER A 34 -3.12 -8.39 -3.02
C SER A 34 -3.10 -7.33 -4.11
N PHE A 35 -3.25 -7.76 -5.33
CA PHE A 35 -3.21 -6.86 -6.45
C PHE A 35 -4.07 -7.40 -7.59
N ASP A 36 -4.93 -6.55 -8.14
CA ASP A 36 -5.51 -6.81 -9.43
C ASP A 36 -5.82 -5.47 -10.06
N GLU A 37 -6.35 -5.47 -11.26
CA GLU A 37 -6.56 -4.23 -12.00
C GLU A 37 -7.53 -3.27 -11.37
N SER A 38 -8.35 -3.73 -10.46
CA SER A 38 -9.33 -2.87 -9.85
C SER A 38 -9.03 -2.57 -8.39
N ALA A 39 -8.10 -3.27 -7.77
CA ALA A 39 -7.80 -3.03 -6.37
C ALA A 39 -6.39 -3.49 -6.02
N VAL A 40 -5.74 -2.72 -5.17
CA VAL A 40 -4.44 -3.07 -4.65
C VAL A 40 -4.51 -2.89 -3.15
N VAL A 41 -4.06 -3.87 -2.39
CA VAL A 41 -4.05 -3.80 -0.94
C VAL A 41 -2.61 -3.90 -0.47
N LEU A 42 -2.18 -2.92 0.26
CA LEU A 42 -0.79 -2.80 0.71
C LEU A 42 -0.72 -2.74 2.22
N GLN A 43 0.30 -3.37 2.76
CA GLN A 43 0.61 -3.19 4.15
C GLN A 43 1.68 -2.11 4.21
N THR A 44 1.43 -1.04 4.92
CA THR A 44 2.38 0.07 4.99
C THR A 44 2.73 0.34 6.44
N ALA A 45 3.72 1.19 6.63
CA ALA A 45 4.09 1.60 7.97
C ALA A 45 2.96 2.37 8.65
N GLY A 46 2.05 2.91 7.88
CA GLY A 46 0.91 3.64 8.43
C GLY A 46 -0.38 2.86 8.50
N GLY A 47 -0.35 1.58 8.18
CA GLY A 47 -1.54 0.73 8.23
C GLY A 47 -1.83 0.09 6.90
N LEU A 48 -2.98 -0.54 6.81
CA LEU A 48 -3.37 -1.22 5.59
C LEU A 48 -3.97 -0.19 4.65
N LEU A 49 -3.49 -0.14 3.44
CA LEU A 49 -3.94 0.83 2.46
C LEU A 49 -4.62 0.11 1.31
N ILE A 50 -5.84 0.50 1.00
CA ILE A 50 -6.59 -0.10 -0.09
C ILE A 50 -6.77 0.93 -1.19
N LEU A 51 -6.29 0.61 -2.38
CA LEU A 51 -6.50 1.43 -3.54
C LEU A 51 -7.57 0.79 -4.39
N ARG A 52 -8.46 1.58 -4.93
CA ARG A 52 -9.42 1.06 -5.88
C ARG A 52 -9.43 1.93 -7.10
N GLY A 53 -9.66 1.32 -8.23
CA GLY A 53 -9.67 2.06 -9.49
C GLY A 53 -9.88 1.15 -10.66
N SER A 54 -9.33 1.51 -11.80
CA SER A 54 -9.45 0.69 -12.99
C SER A 54 -8.13 0.72 -13.74
N ALA A 55 -7.85 -0.37 -14.39
CA ALA A 55 -6.62 -0.54 -15.14
C ALA A 55 -5.39 -0.25 -14.28
N LEU A 56 -5.45 -0.66 -13.03
CA LEU A 56 -4.34 -0.43 -12.12
C LEU A 56 -3.17 -1.34 -12.46
N HIS A 57 -1.98 -0.81 -12.31
CA HIS A 57 -0.81 -1.52 -12.72
C HIS A 57 0.33 -1.13 -11.81
N ILE A 58 1.09 -2.08 -11.34
CA ILE A 58 2.26 -1.78 -10.54
C ILE A 58 3.41 -1.59 -11.50
N ASP A 59 3.87 -0.35 -11.58
CA ASP A 59 4.87 0.00 -12.53
C ASP A 59 6.27 -0.15 -11.96
N LYS A 60 6.42 -0.01 -10.68
CA LYS A 60 7.70 -0.14 -10.05
C LYS A 60 7.50 -0.58 -8.62
N LEU A 61 8.28 -1.52 -8.19
CA LEU A 61 8.22 -2.00 -6.83
C LEU A 61 9.64 -2.18 -6.32
N SER A 62 9.97 -1.51 -5.25
CA SER A 62 11.27 -1.64 -4.64
C SER A 62 11.06 -2.14 -3.22
N ILE A 63 11.24 -3.41 -3.02
CA ILE A 63 11.02 -3.99 -1.71
C ILE A 63 12.01 -3.45 -0.70
N GLU A 64 13.24 -3.35 -1.09
CA GLU A 64 14.23 -2.86 -0.16
C GLU A 64 13.98 -1.43 0.25
N GLY A 65 13.55 -0.61 -0.64
CA GLY A 65 13.27 0.76 -0.34
C GLY A 65 11.87 1.02 0.16
N GLY A 66 11.01 0.03 0.05
CA GLY A 66 9.64 0.21 0.47
C GLY A 66 8.87 1.16 -0.41
N GLU A 67 9.20 1.21 -1.70
CA GLU A 67 8.57 2.15 -2.61
C GLU A 67 7.79 1.44 -3.69
N LEU A 68 6.63 1.95 -4.00
CA LEU A 68 5.77 1.35 -5.00
C LEU A 68 5.19 2.44 -5.89
N LEU A 69 5.18 2.21 -7.18
CA LEU A 69 4.56 3.12 -8.12
C LEU A 69 3.40 2.40 -8.79
N VAL A 70 2.21 2.94 -8.66
CA VAL A 70 1.01 2.38 -9.27
C VAL A 70 0.51 3.37 -10.29
N THR A 71 0.17 2.89 -11.47
CA THR A 71 -0.42 3.72 -12.50
C THR A 71 -1.78 3.16 -12.85
N GLY A 72 -2.59 3.95 -13.54
CA GLY A 72 -3.95 3.59 -13.89
C GLY A 72 -4.88 4.66 -13.36
N ARG A 73 -6.17 4.37 -13.32
CA ARG A 73 -7.10 5.34 -12.82
C ARG A 73 -7.38 5.04 -11.37
N ILE A 74 -7.12 5.99 -10.50
CA ILE A 74 -7.30 5.77 -9.08
C ILE A 74 -8.58 6.44 -8.61
N ASP A 75 -9.51 5.65 -8.10
CA ASP A 75 -10.78 6.16 -7.68
C ASP A 75 -10.85 6.40 -6.19
N SER A 76 -10.21 5.59 -5.40
CA SER A 76 -10.25 5.80 -3.96
C SER A 76 -9.02 5.24 -3.26
N LEU A 77 -8.71 5.84 -2.14
CA LEU A 77 -7.62 5.41 -1.27
C LEU A 77 -8.20 5.38 0.13
N VAL A 78 -8.09 4.26 0.80
CA VAL A 78 -8.67 4.11 2.12
C VAL A 78 -7.67 3.41 3.02
N TYR A 79 -7.50 3.90 4.22
CA TYR A 79 -6.69 3.22 5.21
C TYR A 79 -7.59 2.44 6.14
N GLU A 80 -7.12 1.28 6.56
CA GLU A 80 -7.82 0.49 7.55
C GLU A 80 -6.83 0.10 8.63
N ASP A 81 -7.28 0.16 9.87
CA ASP A 81 -6.47 -0.32 10.94
C ASP A 81 -6.57 -1.79 10.91
N ASN A 82 -5.48 -2.47 10.74
CA ASN A 82 -5.59 -3.90 10.59
C ASN A 82 -5.41 -4.63 11.89
N ALA A 83 -5.31 -3.93 12.96
CA ALA A 83 -5.01 -4.60 14.19
C ALA A 83 -6.15 -5.41 14.69
N ALA A 84 -7.28 -4.86 14.78
CA ALA A 84 -8.35 -5.57 15.37
C ALA A 84 -9.33 -6.12 14.43
N GLY A 85 -9.56 -5.48 13.41
CA GLY A 85 -10.64 -5.91 12.58
C GLY A 85 -10.23 -6.55 11.33
N ARG A 86 -9.02 -7.07 11.31
CA ARG A 86 -8.54 -7.56 10.10
C ARG A 86 -9.42 -8.56 9.45
N GLY A 87 -9.89 -9.52 10.16
CA GLY A 87 -10.74 -10.53 9.58
C GLY A 87 -12.01 -9.93 9.06
N GLY A 88 -12.62 -9.06 9.84
CA GLY A 88 -13.85 -8.46 9.41
C GLY A 88 -13.66 -7.56 8.22
N PHE A 89 -12.55 -6.88 8.19
CA PHE A 89 -12.28 -6.02 7.08
C PHE A 89 -12.23 -6.81 5.78
N PHE A 90 -11.52 -7.91 5.79
CA PHE A 90 -11.40 -8.69 4.58
C PHE A 90 -12.75 -9.28 4.17
N SER A 91 -13.57 -9.64 5.12
CA SER A 91 -14.87 -10.11 4.78
C SER A 91 -15.65 -9.05 4.05
N ARG A 92 -15.60 -7.83 4.52
CA ARG A 92 -16.35 -6.78 3.86
C ARG A 92 -15.77 -6.47 2.50
N LEU A 93 -14.48 -6.56 2.36
CA LEU A 93 -13.85 -6.20 1.12
C LEU A 93 -14.15 -7.21 0.02
N PHE A 94 -14.16 -8.45 0.36
CA PHE A 94 -14.33 -9.47 -0.66
C PHE A 94 -15.66 -10.17 -0.63
N GLY A 95 -16.41 -9.94 0.34
CA GLY A 95 -17.62 -10.65 0.43
C GLY A 95 -18.76 -9.77 0.36
#